data_7eca89c235cfe184bf2af67e83580271
#
_entry.id   7eca89c235cfe184bf2af67e83580271
#
_cell.length_a   1.000
_cell.length_b   1.000
_cell.length_c   1.000
_cell.angle_alpha   90.00
_cell.angle_beta   90.00
_cell.angle_gamma   90.00
#
_symmetry.space_group_name_H-M   'P 1'
#
loop_
_entity.id
_entity.type
_entity.pdbx_description
1 polymer ?
#
loop_
_entity_poly.entity_id
_entity_poly.type
_entity_poly.pdbx_seq_one_letter_code
_entity_poly.pdbx_strand_id
1 'polypeptide(L)'
;WRLGVRVSSMNYSLVSDDYAGLDAKGPIQSAGVFLQVPWLRTARDRVRFDANLTTNRYKHELNAVTYSRYTSDLLSMGWVASTMNLLPGSNQTSMDLMLSRGRINLSDSTAEHREADAATLQTEGTFSKLKFGLAHRQFFTRQTSLLASVRGQWADKNLDGSE
;
A
#
# COMPACT_ATOMS: atom_id res chain seq x y z
N TRP A 1 -22.43 5.54 -1.86
CA TRP A 1 -21.40 4.58 -2.27
C TRP A 1 -20.71 5.04 -3.55
N ARG A 2 -19.47 4.66 -3.74
CA ARG A 2 -18.68 4.96 -4.92
C ARG A 2 -17.98 3.68 -5.37
N LEU A 3 -18.21 3.28 -6.60
CA LEU A 3 -17.51 2.22 -7.28
C LEU A 3 -16.63 2.84 -8.36
N GLY A 4 -15.41 2.37 -8.55
CA GLY A 4 -14.54 2.88 -9.59
C GLY A 4 -13.48 1.88 -10.02
N VAL A 5 -12.89 2.17 -11.17
CA VAL A 5 -11.78 1.43 -11.75
C VAL A 5 -10.56 2.37 -11.76
N ARG A 6 -9.40 1.82 -11.51
CA ARG A 6 -8.11 2.51 -11.60
C ARG A 6 -7.18 1.71 -12.48
N VAL A 7 -6.55 2.39 -13.41
CA VAL A 7 -5.46 1.82 -14.22
C VAL A 7 -4.30 2.82 -14.17
N SER A 8 -3.10 2.34 -13.93
CA SER A 8 -1.89 3.15 -13.98
C SER A 8 -0.74 2.39 -14.62
N SER A 9 0.14 3.13 -15.27
CA SER A 9 1.39 2.62 -15.79
C SER A 9 2.49 3.61 -15.44
N MET A 10 3.57 3.13 -14.87
CA MET A 10 4.73 3.91 -14.47
C MET A 10 5.99 3.22 -14.96
N ASN A 11 6.93 3.99 -15.47
CA ASN A 11 8.28 3.52 -15.76
C ASN A 11 9.22 4.13 -14.73
N TYR A 12 10.12 3.34 -14.20
CA TYR A 12 11.19 3.82 -13.33
C TYR A 12 12.55 3.54 -13.97
N SER A 13 13.52 4.36 -13.64
CA SER A 13 14.94 4.14 -13.92
C SER A 13 15.77 4.56 -12.71
N LEU A 14 16.76 3.76 -12.34
CA LEU A 14 17.71 4.12 -11.30
C LEU A 14 18.75 5.07 -11.89
N VAL A 15 18.84 6.27 -11.31
CA VAL A 15 19.72 7.36 -11.75
C VAL A 15 20.65 7.72 -10.60
N SER A 16 21.47 6.78 -10.14
CA SER A 16 22.49 7.04 -9.11
C SER A 16 23.86 6.71 -9.67
N ASP A 17 24.85 7.54 -9.38
CA ASP A 17 26.24 7.35 -9.83
C ASP A 17 26.81 5.99 -9.38
N ASP A 18 26.39 5.50 -8.20
CA ASP A 18 26.80 4.20 -7.67
C ASP A 18 26.22 3.01 -8.45
N TYR A 19 25.14 3.22 -9.20
CA TYR A 19 24.43 2.19 -9.98
C TYR A 19 24.35 2.51 -11.48
N ALA A 20 25.05 3.55 -11.95
CA ALA A 20 25.04 3.98 -13.34
C ALA A 20 25.45 2.88 -14.34
N GLY A 21 26.23 1.90 -13.90
CA GLY A 21 26.63 0.76 -14.72
C GLY A 21 25.59 -0.36 -14.84
N LEU A 22 24.48 -0.33 -14.06
CA LEU A 22 23.49 -1.40 -14.04
C LEU A 22 22.28 -1.15 -14.93
N ASP A 23 22.08 0.07 -15.46
CA ASP A 23 20.91 0.48 -16.28
C ASP A 23 19.59 -0.20 -15.81
N ALA A 24 19.35 -0.10 -14.49
CA ALA A 24 18.20 -0.75 -13.87
C ALA A 24 16.93 0.07 -14.13
N LYS A 25 15.98 -0.52 -14.82
CA LYS A 25 14.71 0.12 -15.20
C LYS A 25 13.59 -0.90 -15.32
N GLY A 26 12.35 -0.41 -15.41
CA GLY A 26 11.22 -1.28 -15.73
C GLY A 26 9.87 -0.61 -15.63
N PRO A 27 8.86 -1.17 -16.30
CA PRO A 27 7.49 -0.78 -16.16
C PRO A 27 6.83 -1.42 -14.93
N ILE A 28 5.97 -0.64 -14.27
CA ILE A 28 5.01 -1.10 -13.29
C ILE A 28 3.63 -0.80 -13.85
N GLN A 29 2.80 -1.81 -14.02
CA GLN A 29 1.41 -1.67 -14.46
C GLN A 29 0.48 -2.11 -13.34
N SER A 30 -0.52 -1.29 -13.05
CA SER A 30 -1.50 -1.56 -12.02
C SER A 30 -2.91 -1.40 -12.58
N ALA A 31 -3.77 -2.36 -12.28
CA ALA A 31 -5.19 -2.29 -12.57
C ALA A 31 -5.98 -2.72 -11.33
N GLY A 32 -7.09 -2.06 -11.05
CA GLY A 32 -7.89 -2.39 -9.89
C GLY A 32 -9.28 -1.83 -9.90
N VAL A 33 -10.11 -2.40 -9.04
CA VAL A 33 -11.47 -1.95 -8.77
C VAL A 33 -11.56 -1.57 -7.30
N PHE A 34 -12.25 -0.49 -7.00
CA PHE A 34 -12.47 -0.07 -5.62
C PHE A 34 -13.94 0.22 -5.34
N LEU A 35 -14.34 -0.08 -4.11
CA LEU A 35 -15.64 0.25 -3.56
C LEU A 35 -15.45 1.06 -2.27
N GLN A 36 -16.18 2.16 -2.17
CA GLN A 36 -16.22 3.01 -0.97
C GLN A 36 -17.66 3.17 -0.53
N VAL A 37 -17.96 2.75 0.68
CA VAL A 37 -19.29 2.83 1.27
C VAL A 37 -19.26 3.75 2.47
N PRO A 38 -19.89 4.94 2.42
CA PRO A 38 -20.06 5.77 3.60
C PRO A 38 -21.03 5.07 4.54
N TRP A 39 -20.55 4.71 5.74
CA TRP A 39 -21.33 4.06 6.77
C TRP A 39 -22.00 5.06 7.71
N LEU A 40 -21.22 6.06 8.12
CA LEU A 40 -21.72 7.16 8.95
C LEU A 40 -21.22 8.49 8.39
N ARG A 41 -22.11 9.46 8.29
CA ARG A 41 -21.79 10.81 7.89
C ARG A 41 -22.65 11.81 8.63
N THR A 42 -22.07 12.40 9.67
CA THR A 42 -22.67 13.49 10.44
C THR A 42 -21.84 14.77 10.27
N ALA A 43 -22.22 15.83 10.95
CA ALA A 43 -21.40 17.05 11.00
C ALA A 43 -20.04 16.83 11.68
N ARG A 44 -19.95 15.89 12.63
CA ARG A 44 -18.74 15.60 13.43
C ARG A 44 -18.03 14.33 12.98
N ASP A 45 -18.79 13.29 12.60
CA ASP A 45 -18.28 11.95 12.44
C ASP A 45 -18.40 11.49 10.99
N ARG A 46 -17.37 10.85 10.51
CA ARG A 46 -17.35 10.18 9.21
C ARG A 46 -16.74 8.81 9.38
N VAL A 47 -17.46 7.80 8.93
CA VAL A 47 -16.96 6.43 8.87
C VAL A 47 -17.23 5.90 7.47
N ARG A 48 -16.22 5.35 6.85
CA ARG A 48 -16.28 4.79 5.51
C ARG A 48 -15.64 3.40 5.51
N PHE A 49 -16.30 2.50 4.84
CA PHE A 49 -15.73 1.20 4.48
C PHE A 49 -15.13 1.29 3.08
N ASP A 50 -13.90 0.81 2.92
CA ASP A 50 -13.18 0.73 1.66
C ASP A 50 -12.87 -0.73 1.35
N ALA A 51 -13.10 -1.15 0.10
CA ALA A 51 -12.66 -2.42 -0.43
C ALA A 51 -11.96 -2.20 -1.77
N ASN A 52 -10.83 -2.85 -1.98
CA ASN A 52 -10.03 -2.73 -3.19
C ASN A 52 -9.55 -4.10 -3.64
N LEU A 53 -9.65 -4.35 -4.94
CA LEU A 53 -9.01 -5.46 -5.62
C LEU A 53 -8.03 -4.87 -6.63
N THR A 54 -6.75 -5.23 -6.53
CA THR A 54 -5.70 -4.66 -7.36
C THR A 54 -4.79 -5.77 -7.86
N THR A 55 -4.46 -5.72 -9.15
CA THR A 55 -3.43 -6.54 -9.78
C THR A 55 -2.30 -5.63 -10.23
N ASN A 56 -1.09 -5.91 -9.79
CA ASN A 56 0.12 -5.21 -10.19
C ASN A 56 1.02 -6.16 -10.96
N ARG A 57 1.61 -5.66 -12.04
CA ARG A 57 2.62 -6.35 -12.83
C ARG A 57 3.91 -5.57 -12.79
N TYR A 58 4.96 -6.23 -12.38
CA TYR A 58 6.29 -5.67 -12.25
C TYR A 58 7.21 -6.31 -13.28
N LYS A 59 8.05 -5.50 -13.89
CA LYS A 59 9.15 -5.96 -14.72
C LYS A 59 10.40 -5.18 -14.35
N HIS A 60 11.45 -5.89 -14.04
CA HIS A 60 12.75 -5.31 -13.72
C HIS A 60 13.76 -5.76 -14.78
N GLU A 61 14.44 -4.79 -15.37
CA GLU A 61 15.46 -4.99 -16.38
C GLU A 61 16.80 -4.48 -15.85
N LEU A 62 17.84 -5.24 -16.07
CA LEU A 62 19.23 -4.89 -15.81
C LEU A 62 20.00 -5.04 -17.11
N ASN A 63 20.69 -3.98 -17.57
CA ASN A 63 21.45 -4.00 -18.82
C ASN A 63 20.65 -4.53 -20.03
N ALA A 64 19.39 -4.08 -20.17
CA ALA A 64 18.43 -4.52 -21.19
C ALA A 64 18.02 -6.02 -21.13
N VAL A 65 18.40 -6.75 -20.09
CA VAL A 65 17.98 -8.13 -19.86
C VAL A 65 16.91 -8.14 -18.79
N THR A 66 15.81 -8.86 -19.00
CA THR A 66 14.75 -9.02 -17.98
C THR A 66 15.31 -9.90 -16.86
N TYR A 67 15.50 -9.30 -15.70
CA TYR A 67 15.97 -9.98 -14.48
C TYR A 67 14.81 -10.61 -13.71
N SER A 68 13.73 -9.87 -13.54
CA SER A 68 12.57 -10.32 -12.77
C SER A 68 11.28 -9.85 -13.42
N ARG A 69 10.27 -10.72 -13.45
CA ARG A 69 8.89 -10.39 -13.83
C ARG A 69 7.97 -11.12 -12.88
N TYR A 70 7.08 -10.37 -12.23
CA TYR A 70 6.13 -10.97 -11.31
C TYR A 70 4.81 -10.21 -11.25
N THR A 71 3.80 -10.89 -10.72
CA THR A 71 2.47 -10.33 -10.54
C THR A 71 2.11 -10.38 -9.05
N SER A 72 1.51 -9.30 -8.56
CA SER A 72 0.94 -9.21 -7.22
C SER A 72 -0.57 -8.95 -7.34
N ASP A 73 -1.37 -9.87 -6.81
CA ASP A 73 -2.82 -9.72 -6.67
C ASP A 73 -3.15 -9.43 -5.22
N LEU A 74 -3.89 -8.35 -4.97
CA LEU A 74 -4.16 -7.86 -3.62
C LEU A 74 -5.65 -7.55 -3.44
N LEU A 75 -6.27 -8.19 -2.48
CA LEU A 75 -7.57 -7.81 -1.94
C LEU A 75 -7.37 -7.09 -0.61
N SER A 76 -7.89 -5.88 -0.51
CA SER A 76 -7.81 -5.05 0.71
C SER A 76 -9.19 -4.60 1.14
N MET A 77 -9.47 -4.69 2.44
CA MET A 77 -10.73 -4.22 3.03
C MET A 77 -10.43 -3.51 4.34
N GLY A 78 -11.15 -2.45 4.63
CA GLY A 78 -10.92 -1.73 5.86
C GLY A 78 -11.86 -0.57 6.13
N TRP A 79 -11.57 0.12 7.22
CA TRP A 79 -12.34 1.23 7.71
C TRP A 79 -11.47 2.47 7.81
N VAL A 80 -12.05 3.59 7.41
CA VAL A 80 -11.48 4.92 7.60
C VAL A 80 -12.51 5.73 8.38
N ALA A 81 -12.09 6.24 9.53
CA ALA A 81 -12.95 7.04 10.41
C ALA A 81 -12.29 8.38 10.73
N SER A 82 -13.11 9.40 10.89
CA SER A 82 -12.69 10.67 11.45
C SER A 82 -13.80 11.27 12.30
N THR A 83 -13.42 11.86 13.44
CA THR A 83 -14.35 12.51 14.35
C THR A 83 -13.76 13.82 14.84
N MET A 84 -14.63 14.76 15.16
CA MET A 84 -14.28 16.05 15.78
C MET A 84 -14.74 16.04 17.23
N ASN A 85 -13.92 16.65 18.12
CA ASN A 85 -14.22 16.83 19.53
C ASN A 85 -14.45 15.50 20.28
N LEU A 86 -13.59 14.50 20.01
CA LEU A 86 -13.56 13.24 20.74
C LEU A 86 -13.15 13.43 22.20
N LEU A 87 -12.18 14.32 22.44
CA LEU A 87 -11.70 14.72 23.76
C LEU A 87 -12.22 16.13 24.11
N PRO A 88 -12.12 16.55 25.38
CA PRO A 88 -12.45 17.93 25.77
C PRO A 88 -11.66 18.96 24.95
N GLY A 89 -12.32 20.05 24.55
CA GLY A 89 -11.75 21.10 23.69
C GLY A 89 -11.93 20.80 22.20
N SER A 90 -11.39 21.68 21.37
CA SER A 90 -11.45 21.52 19.92
C SER A 90 -10.37 20.55 19.44
N ASN A 91 -10.76 19.47 18.83
CA ASN A 91 -9.83 18.46 18.31
C ASN A 91 -10.39 17.68 17.12
N GLN A 92 -9.50 17.01 16.43
CA GLN A 92 -9.83 16.12 15.31
C GLN A 92 -9.03 14.83 15.47
N THR A 93 -9.73 13.70 15.41
CA THR A 93 -9.13 12.36 15.43
C THR A 93 -9.46 11.67 14.12
N SER A 94 -8.48 11.03 13.53
CA SER A 94 -8.67 10.14 12.37
C SER A 94 -8.00 8.80 12.64
N MET A 95 -8.62 7.73 12.16
CA MET A 95 -8.11 6.37 12.24
C MET A 95 -8.37 5.63 10.94
N ASP A 96 -7.47 4.75 10.61
CA ASP A 96 -7.62 3.80 9.50
C ASP A 96 -7.16 2.41 9.95
N LEU A 97 -7.87 1.41 9.45
CA LEU A 97 -7.56 0.01 9.67
C LEU A 97 -7.82 -0.71 8.35
N MET A 98 -6.79 -1.37 7.80
CA MET A 98 -6.86 -2.05 6.51
C MET A 98 -6.29 -3.45 6.63
N LEU A 99 -7.11 -4.46 6.39
CA LEU A 99 -6.71 -5.84 6.23
C LEU A 99 -6.54 -6.13 4.74
N SER A 100 -5.41 -6.72 4.38
CA SER A 100 -5.12 -7.09 3.01
C SER A 100 -4.71 -8.56 2.94
N ARG A 101 -5.16 -9.25 1.91
CA ARG A 101 -4.67 -10.57 1.55
C ARG A 101 -4.21 -10.55 0.10
N GLY A 102 -2.97 -10.94 -0.14
CA GLY A 102 -2.37 -10.90 -1.46
C GLY A 102 -1.69 -12.21 -1.82
N ARG A 103 -1.32 -12.29 -3.10
CA ARG A 103 -0.51 -13.37 -3.66
C ARG A 103 0.52 -12.78 -4.60
N ILE A 104 1.78 -13.14 -4.37
CA ILE A 104 2.88 -12.84 -5.28
C ILE A 104 3.17 -14.11 -6.09
N ASN A 105 3.26 -13.94 -7.41
CA ASN A 105 3.56 -15.01 -8.34
C ASN A 105 4.83 -14.65 -9.13
N LEU A 106 5.88 -15.42 -8.92
CA LEU A 106 7.20 -15.30 -9.55
C LEU A 106 7.38 -16.22 -10.77
N SER A 107 6.33 -16.90 -11.24
CA SER A 107 6.43 -17.90 -12.32
C SER A 107 7.07 -17.35 -13.60
N ASP A 108 6.90 -16.06 -13.88
CA ASP A 108 7.43 -15.38 -15.06
C ASP A 108 8.85 -14.81 -14.85
N SER A 109 9.42 -14.97 -13.65
CA SER A 109 10.79 -14.60 -13.32
C SER A 109 11.79 -15.67 -13.78
N THR A 110 13.07 -15.29 -13.87
CA THR A 110 14.16 -16.24 -14.16
C THR A 110 14.26 -17.32 -13.08
N ALA A 111 14.78 -18.51 -13.43
CA ALA A 111 14.98 -19.58 -12.46
C ALA A 111 15.91 -19.14 -11.32
N GLU A 112 16.97 -18.44 -11.65
CA GLU A 112 17.94 -17.87 -10.69
C GLU A 112 17.25 -16.92 -9.68
N HIS A 113 16.36 -16.04 -10.15
CA HIS A 113 15.63 -15.15 -9.25
C HIS A 113 14.68 -15.89 -8.31
N ARG A 114 14.00 -16.95 -8.79
CA ARG A 114 13.11 -17.77 -7.96
C ARG A 114 13.87 -18.57 -6.92
N GLU A 115 15.03 -19.13 -7.30
CA GLU A 115 15.89 -19.85 -6.36
C GLU A 115 16.47 -18.91 -5.30
N ALA A 116 16.86 -17.69 -5.69
CA ALA A 116 17.31 -16.68 -4.75
C ALA A 116 16.20 -16.26 -3.79
N ASP A 117 14.97 -16.02 -4.27
CA ASP A 117 13.83 -15.72 -3.40
C ASP A 117 13.54 -16.85 -2.42
N ALA A 118 13.51 -18.08 -2.89
CA ALA A 118 13.27 -19.27 -2.06
C ALA A 118 14.34 -19.48 -0.98
N ALA A 119 15.59 -19.11 -1.27
CA ALA A 119 16.70 -19.20 -0.33
C ALA A 119 16.78 -18.03 0.67
N THR A 120 16.11 -16.90 0.39
CA THR A 120 16.24 -15.66 1.16
C THR A 120 14.90 -15.16 1.71
N LEU A 121 14.19 -14.36 0.95
CA LEU A 121 13.02 -13.60 1.40
C LEU A 121 11.73 -14.44 1.41
N GLN A 122 11.63 -15.46 0.56
CA GLN A 122 10.48 -16.34 0.43
C GLN A 122 9.17 -15.56 0.19
N THR A 123 9.24 -14.55 -0.70
CA THR A 123 8.12 -13.63 -0.97
C THR A 123 7.03 -14.29 -1.82
N GLU A 124 7.38 -15.30 -2.63
CA GLU A 124 6.40 -16.01 -3.46
C GLU A 124 5.29 -16.65 -2.61
N GLY A 125 4.06 -16.56 -3.09
CA GLY A 125 2.89 -17.17 -2.47
C GLY A 125 1.93 -16.17 -1.84
N THR A 126 1.10 -16.67 -0.95
CA THR A 126 0.03 -15.88 -0.30
C THR A 126 0.54 -15.24 0.98
N PHE A 127 0.13 -14.01 1.22
CA PHE A 127 0.42 -13.27 2.45
C PHE A 127 -0.81 -12.53 2.94
N SER A 128 -0.82 -12.18 4.23
CA SER A 128 -1.80 -11.30 4.84
C SER A 128 -1.09 -10.15 5.55
N LYS A 129 -1.62 -8.95 5.44
CA LYS A 129 -1.08 -7.79 6.15
C LYS A 129 -2.18 -6.93 6.75
N LEU A 130 -1.91 -6.38 7.90
CA LEU A 130 -2.73 -5.42 8.60
C LEU A 130 -1.98 -4.09 8.66
N LYS A 131 -2.60 -3.05 8.12
CA LYS A 131 -2.13 -1.67 8.27
C LYS A 131 -3.07 -0.91 9.18
N PHE A 132 -2.52 -0.09 10.05
CA PHE A 132 -3.30 0.76 10.93
C PHE A 132 -2.66 2.15 11.06
N GLY A 133 -3.51 3.12 11.25
CA GLY A 133 -3.12 4.49 11.50
C GLY A 133 -4.05 5.16 12.50
N LEU A 134 -3.48 6.00 13.36
CA LEU A 134 -4.19 6.87 14.26
C LEU A 134 -3.50 8.23 14.24
N ALA A 135 -4.28 9.30 14.07
CA ALA A 135 -3.79 10.66 14.18
C ALA A 135 -4.76 11.50 14.99
N HIS A 136 -4.25 12.21 15.97
CA HIS A 136 -5.01 13.12 16.83
C HIS A 136 -4.41 14.50 16.78
N ARG A 137 -5.22 15.49 16.46
CA ARG A 137 -4.85 16.91 16.46
C ARG A 137 -5.65 17.64 17.54
N GLN A 138 -4.95 18.18 18.53
CA GLN A 138 -5.53 19.03 19.57
C GLN A 138 -5.26 20.50 19.22
N PHE A 139 -6.31 21.32 19.17
CA PHE A 139 -6.20 22.77 18.99
C PHE A 139 -6.22 23.45 20.34
N PHE A 140 -5.19 24.22 20.67
CA PHE A 140 -5.10 25.02 21.90
C PHE A 140 -5.55 26.45 21.67
N THR A 141 -5.20 27.01 20.51
CA THR A 141 -5.63 28.33 20.06
C THR A 141 -5.97 28.27 18.56
N ARG A 142 -6.40 29.39 17.99
CA ARG A 142 -6.60 29.49 16.51
C ARG A 142 -5.30 29.31 15.72
N GLN A 143 -4.15 29.52 16.33
CA GLN A 143 -2.84 29.52 15.67
C GLN A 143 -1.96 28.35 16.14
N THR A 144 -2.33 27.68 17.23
CA THR A 144 -1.49 26.63 17.83
C THR A 144 -2.24 25.30 17.91
N SER A 145 -1.65 24.25 17.39
CA SER A 145 -2.15 22.88 17.51
C SER A 145 -1.02 21.89 17.69
N LEU A 146 -1.31 20.78 18.35
CA LEU A 146 -0.42 19.61 18.46
C LEU A 146 -1.01 18.47 17.62
N LEU A 147 -0.20 17.86 16.78
CA LEU A 147 -0.51 16.63 16.06
C LEU A 147 0.31 15.48 16.61
N ALA A 148 -0.36 14.48 17.14
CA ALA A 148 0.23 13.18 17.47
C ALA A 148 -0.26 12.13 16.48
N SER A 149 0.63 11.30 15.94
CA SER A 149 0.25 10.23 15.03
C SER A 149 1.10 8.99 15.24
N VAL A 150 0.46 7.84 15.06
CA VAL A 150 1.10 6.53 15.01
C VAL A 150 0.59 5.78 13.79
N ARG A 151 1.49 5.11 13.09
CA ARG A 151 1.17 4.21 11.99
C ARG A 151 1.99 2.96 12.12
N GLY A 152 1.40 1.84 11.75
CA GLY A 152 2.08 0.56 11.79
C GLY A 152 1.54 -0.41 10.76
N GLN A 153 2.33 -1.44 10.53
CA GLN A 153 2.01 -2.55 9.65
C GLN A 153 2.50 -3.84 10.32
N TRP A 154 1.68 -4.85 10.23
CA TRP A 154 2.03 -6.22 10.57
C TRP A 154 1.72 -7.12 9.37
N ALA A 155 2.60 -8.09 9.08
CA ALA A 155 2.41 -9.08 8.03
C ALA A 155 2.78 -10.46 8.55
N ASP A 156 2.13 -11.49 8.03
CA ASP A 156 2.36 -12.89 8.39
C ASP A 156 3.56 -13.50 7.62
N LYS A 157 4.10 -12.76 6.66
CA LYS A 157 5.18 -13.19 5.78
C LYS A 157 6.09 -12.00 5.43
N ASN A 158 7.31 -12.27 4.99
CA ASN A 158 8.13 -11.25 4.36
C ASN A 158 7.43 -10.73 3.10
N LEU A 159 7.38 -9.42 2.99
CA LEU A 159 6.78 -8.75 1.86
C LEU A 159 7.85 -8.25 0.92
N ASP A 160 7.55 -8.21 -0.37
CA ASP A 160 8.35 -7.49 -1.34
C ASP A 160 8.32 -5.99 -1.01
N GLY A 161 9.41 -5.26 -1.36
CA GLY A 161 9.51 -3.83 -1.16
C GLY A 161 8.44 -2.99 -1.86
N SER A 162 7.66 -3.59 -2.78
CA SER A 162 6.53 -2.97 -3.47
C SER A 162 5.20 -3.03 -2.68
N GLU A 163 5.11 -3.79 -1.59
CA GLU A 163 3.92 -4.04 -0.78
C GLU A 163 3.95 -3.27 0.54
#